data_908d866c3cbe19eb20aa82ba63080d74
#
_entry.id   908d866c3cbe19eb20aa82ba63080d74
#
_cell.length_a   1.000
_cell.length_b   1.000
_cell.length_c   1.000
_cell.angle_alpha   90.00
_cell.angle_beta   90.00
_cell.angle_gamma   90.00
#
_symmetry.space_group_name_H-M   'P 1'
#
loop_
_entity.id
_entity.type
_entity.pdbx_description
1 polymer ?
#
loop_
_entity_poly.entity_id
_entity_poly.type
_entity_poly.pdbx_seq_one_letter_code
_entity_poly.pdbx_strand_id
1 'polypeptide(L)'
;MATPEEKTWGGDGGKGIFMRRVLFICTKNSARSQMAEGLVNHDLAGEVQAFSAGIDPSDVHPLAVAVMGELGIDISHHRSKSMDEFANEKFDYIITLCDQANESCPVFFGGTQRLHMGFDDPAAAPGSEAEKLSAFRKVRDQIREKVVGFLSKQ
;
A
#
# COMPACT_ATOMS: atom_id res chain seq x y z
N MET A 1 -12.37 26.50 -10.86
CA MET A 1 -11.90 25.97 -10.42
C MET A 1 -12.38 25.29 -10.09
N ALA A 2 -12.47 24.95 -10.50
CA ALA A 2 -12.06 24.22 -10.15
C ALA A 2 -12.58 23.58 -9.84
N THR A 3 -12.94 23.50 -10.11
CA THR A 3 -12.63 22.96 -9.72
C THR A 3 -12.81 22.38 -9.14
N PRO A 4 -13.19 22.38 -9.45
CA PRO A 4 -12.68 21.93 -8.81
C PRO A 4 -12.72 21.38 -8.50
N GLU A 5 -12.80 21.46 -8.68
CA GLU A 5 -12.14 21.02 -8.37
C GLU A 5 -11.74 20.76 -8.23
N GLU A 6 -12.02 20.95 -8.58
CA GLU A 6 -11.11 20.82 -8.40
C GLU A 6 -10.78 20.76 -7.85
N LYS A 7 -10.89 20.90 -8.00
CA LYS A 7 -10.07 20.86 -7.47
C LYS A 7 -9.53 20.86 -7.00
N THR A 8 -9.56 21.12 -7.23
CA THR A 8 -8.57 21.11 -6.86
C THR A 8 -8.05 21.04 -6.70
N TRP A 9 -7.91 21.48 -6.93
CA TRP A 9 -6.83 21.41 -6.87
C TRP A 9 -6.16 21.89 -6.98
N GLY A 10 -5.98 22.31 -7.28
CA GLY A 10 -4.98 22.74 -7.33
C GLY A 10 -4.38 23.05 -7.65
N GLY A 11 -3.90 23.47 -8.02
CA GLY A 11 -2.90 23.68 -8.19
C GLY A 11 -2.26 23.77 -8.60
N ASP A 12 -1.70 24.07 -8.88
CA ASP A 12 -0.76 23.95 -9.29
C ASP A 12 -0.37 23.91 -9.75
N GLY A 13 -0.40 24.32 -10.03
CA GLY A 13 0.26 24.27 -10.40
C GLY A 13 0.44 23.90 -10.97
N GLY A 14 0.46 24.14 -11.14
CA GLY A 14 0.69 23.50 -11.77
C GLY A 14 0.82 22.51 -11.81
N LYS A 15 0.51 22.40 -11.29
CA LYS A 15 0.47 21.30 -11.20
C LYS A 15 -0.73 20.84 -10.78
N GLY A 16 -1.84 21.22 -11.10
CA GLY A 16 -3.03 20.64 -10.81
C GLY A 16 -2.96 19.19 -11.03
N ILE A 17 -2.25 18.68 -10.50
CA ILE A 17 -1.68 17.55 -10.89
C ILE A 17 -2.46 16.36 -10.52
N PHE A 18 -2.56 15.45 -11.43
CA PHE A 18 -3.18 14.18 -11.17
C PHE A 18 -2.21 13.33 -10.39
N MET A 19 -2.61 12.90 -9.20
CA MET A 19 -1.86 11.90 -8.49
C MET A 19 -2.21 10.53 -9.06
N ARG A 20 -1.18 9.73 -9.31
CA ARG A 20 -1.38 8.34 -9.68
C ARG A 20 -1.95 7.60 -8.48
N ARG A 21 -2.83 6.65 -8.73
CA ARG A 21 -3.47 5.87 -7.67
C ARG A 21 -2.99 4.43 -7.74
N VAL A 22 -2.61 3.88 -6.59
CA VAL A 22 -2.16 2.49 -6.50
C VAL A 22 -2.94 1.78 -5.40
N LEU A 23 -3.33 0.53 -5.67
CA LEU A 23 -3.97 -0.34 -4.70
C LEU A 23 -3.04 -1.53 -4.42
N PHE A 24 -2.67 -1.69 -3.16
CA PHE A 24 -1.88 -2.83 -2.71
C PHE A 24 -2.79 -3.90 -2.15
N ILE A 25 -2.61 -5.14 -2.58
CA ILE A 25 -3.44 -6.25 -2.13
C ILE A 25 -2.56 -7.34 -1.52
N CYS A 26 -2.92 -7.78 -0.32
CA CYS A 26 -2.34 -8.97 0.29
C CYS A 26 -3.47 -9.79 0.89
N THR A 27 -3.15 -10.88 1.61
CA THR A 27 -4.20 -11.78 2.12
C THR A 27 -5.06 -11.11 3.18
N LYS A 28 -4.46 -10.65 4.26
CA LYS A 28 -5.20 -10.17 5.44
C LYS A 28 -5.32 -8.65 5.51
N ASN A 29 -4.62 -7.91 4.67
CA ASN A 29 -4.50 -6.46 4.78
C ASN A 29 -4.11 -6.08 6.22
N SER A 30 -3.15 -6.82 6.74
CA SER A 30 -2.69 -6.70 8.12
C SER A 30 -1.30 -6.10 8.24
N ALA A 31 -0.35 -6.56 7.43
CA ALA A 31 1.05 -6.13 7.53
C ALA A 31 1.58 -5.58 6.21
N ARG A 32 1.84 -6.45 5.23
CA ARG A 32 2.54 -6.05 3.99
C ARG A 32 1.88 -4.91 3.24
N SER A 33 0.59 -5.02 2.96
CA SER A 33 -0.11 -3.98 2.21
C SER A 33 -0.31 -2.71 3.03
N GLN A 34 -0.46 -2.84 4.35
CA GLN A 34 -0.58 -1.66 5.22
C GLN A 34 0.73 -0.88 5.26
N MET A 35 1.86 -1.59 5.34
CA MET A 35 3.17 -0.95 5.31
C MET A 35 3.43 -0.30 3.95
N ALA A 36 3.06 -0.97 2.86
CA ALA A 36 3.23 -0.42 1.52
C ALA A 36 2.42 0.87 1.35
N GLU A 37 1.17 0.86 1.81
CA GLU A 37 0.32 2.05 1.75
C GLU A 37 0.95 3.20 2.52
N GLY A 38 1.41 2.95 3.74
CA GLY A 38 2.02 3.99 4.57
C GLY A 38 3.31 4.54 3.97
N LEU A 39 4.16 3.66 3.45
CA LEU A 39 5.43 4.06 2.85
C LEU A 39 5.23 4.93 1.61
N VAL A 40 4.34 4.52 0.72
CA VAL A 40 4.11 5.25 -0.52
C VAL A 40 3.45 6.60 -0.24
N ASN A 41 2.45 6.65 0.63
CA ASN A 41 1.79 7.91 0.96
C ASN A 41 2.75 8.89 1.66
N HIS A 42 3.74 8.37 2.36
CA HIS A 42 4.75 9.21 3.01
C HIS A 42 5.85 9.63 2.03
N ASP A 43 6.48 8.64 1.37
CA ASP A 43 7.66 8.89 0.55
C ASP A 43 7.34 9.57 -0.78
N LEU A 44 6.16 9.31 -1.33
CA LEU A 44 5.73 9.86 -2.61
C LEU A 44 4.51 10.78 -2.43
N ALA A 45 4.45 11.46 -1.29
CA ALA A 45 3.36 12.39 -0.99
C ALA A 45 3.23 13.42 -2.11
N GLY A 46 2.00 13.63 -2.58
CA GLY A 46 1.72 14.57 -3.66
C GLY A 46 1.92 13.98 -5.06
N GLU A 47 2.51 12.80 -5.18
CA GLU A 47 2.77 12.16 -6.48
C GLU A 47 1.94 10.90 -6.66
N VAL A 48 1.80 10.11 -5.60
CA VAL A 48 1.06 8.85 -5.64
C VAL A 48 0.15 8.78 -4.42
N GLN A 49 -1.09 8.37 -4.66
CA GLN A 49 -2.06 8.13 -3.60
C GLN A 49 -2.23 6.62 -3.48
N ALA A 50 -1.88 6.08 -2.31
CA ALA A 50 -1.87 4.64 -2.10
C ALA A 50 -3.03 4.20 -1.22
N PHE A 51 -3.56 3.03 -1.56
CA PHE A 51 -4.64 2.35 -0.85
C PHE A 51 -4.22 0.90 -0.64
N SER A 52 -4.86 0.22 0.29
CA SER A 52 -4.60 -1.19 0.50
C SER A 52 -5.87 -1.95 0.83
N ALA A 53 -5.87 -3.25 0.53
CA ALA A 53 -7.00 -4.12 0.81
C ALA A 53 -6.53 -5.56 0.92
N GLY A 54 -7.42 -6.43 1.38
CA GLY A 54 -7.14 -7.84 1.54
C GLY A 54 -8.22 -8.72 0.94
N ILE A 55 -7.86 -9.97 0.67
CA ILE A 55 -8.81 -10.99 0.23
C ILE A 55 -9.68 -11.40 1.41
N ASP A 56 -9.05 -11.52 2.59
CA ASP A 56 -9.69 -11.97 3.82
C ASP A 56 -9.22 -11.05 4.95
N PRO A 57 -9.81 -9.84 5.07
CA PRO A 57 -9.30 -8.83 6.00
C PRO A 57 -9.42 -9.24 7.46
N SER A 58 -8.48 -8.78 8.28
CA SER A 58 -8.47 -9.01 9.72
C SER A 58 -8.23 -7.68 10.44
N ASP A 59 -7.08 -7.52 11.09
CA ASP A 59 -6.72 -6.30 11.79
C ASP A 59 -5.33 -5.85 11.39
N VAL A 60 -5.05 -4.56 11.49
CA VAL A 60 -3.70 -4.05 11.25
C VAL A 60 -2.78 -4.60 12.34
N HIS A 61 -1.68 -5.21 11.93
CA HIS A 61 -0.80 -5.92 12.86
C HIS A 61 -0.04 -4.91 13.75
N PRO A 62 -0.02 -5.14 15.08
CA PRO A 62 0.68 -4.21 15.98
C PRO A 62 2.15 -4.02 15.66
N LEU A 63 2.84 -5.07 15.20
CA LEU A 63 4.25 -4.96 14.85
C LEU A 63 4.45 -4.13 13.57
N ALA A 64 3.49 -4.15 12.65
CA ALA A 64 3.53 -3.27 11.48
C ALA A 64 3.44 -1.81 11.93
N VAL A 65 2.53 -1.52 12.84
CA VAL A 65 2.40 -0.17 13.40
C VAL A 65 3.72 0.26 14.07
N ALA A 66 4.31 -0.65 14.84
CA ALA A 66 5.55 -0.36 15.58
C ALA A 66 6.71 -0.03 14.63
N VAL A 67 6.95 -0.89 13.61
CA VAL A 67 8.11 -0.67 12.74
C VAL A 67 7.91 0.53 11.80
N MET A 68 6.67 0.84 11.44
CA MET A 68 6.40 2.07 10.69
C MET A 68 6.63 3.30 11.54
N GLY A 69 6.24 3.23 12.82
CA GLY A 69 6.50 4.29 13.78
C GLY A 69 7.98 4.62 13.93
N GLU A 70 8.85 3.63 13.77
CA GLU A 70 10.29 3.84 13.81
C GLU A 70 10.76 4.79 12.72
N LEU A 71 10.03 4.86 11.61
CA LEU A 71 10.34 5.77 10.50
C LEU A 71 9.56 7.08 10.59
N GLY A 72 8.80 7.29 11.66
CA GLY A 72 7.96 8.47 11.79
C GLY A 72 6.68 8.40 10.97
N ILE A 73 6.29 7.20 10.54
CA ILE A 73 5.10 6.99 9.73
C ILE A 73 4.03 6.34 10.60
N ASP A 74 2.94 7.06 10.86
CA ASP A 74 1.86 6.58 11.72
C ASP A 74 0.79 5.87 10.89
N ILE A 75 0.66 4.56 11.07
CA ILE A 75 -0.42 3.79 10.46
C ILE A 75 -1.39 3.24 11.51
N SER A 76 -1.33 3.76 12.74
CA SER A 76 -2.18 3.29 13.83
C SER A 76 -3.68 3.55 13.57
N HIS A 77 -3.99 4.51 12.71
CA HIS A 77 -5.37 4.85 12.34
C HIS A 77 -5.86 4.07 11.11
N HIS A 78 -5.00 3.27 10.50
CA HIS A 78 -5.40 2.46 9.35
C HIS A 78 -6.36 1.35 9.80
N ARG A 79 -7.15 0.85 8.86
CA ARG A 79 -8.02 -0.29 9.13
C ARG A 79 -7.80 -1.35 8.05
N SER A 80 -7.98 -2.60 8.44
CA SER A 80 -7.97 -3.71 7.51
C SER A 80 -9.30 -3.75 6.78
N LYS A 81 -9.29 -3.94 5.46
CA LYS A 81 -10.50 -3.85 4.66
C LYS A 81 -10.46 -4.77 3.47
N SER A 82 -11.63 -5.14 2.98
CA SER A 82 -11.78 -6.01 1.83
C SER A 82 -11.54 -5.27 0.53
N MET A 83 -10.97 -5.94 -0.45
CA MET A 83 -10.82 -5.38 -1.79
C MET A 83 -12.16 -5.08 -2.44
N ASP A 84 -13.26 -5.66 -1.95
CA ASP A 84 -14.59 -5.37 -2.44
C ASP A 84 -14.97 -3.90 -2.26
N GLU A 85 -14.36 -3.21 -1.29
CA GLU A 85 -14.61 -1.78 -1.08
C GLU A 85 -14.12 -0.93 -2.25
N PHE A 86 -13.23 -1.48 -3.07
CA PHE A 86 -12.64 -0.76 -4.19
C PHE A 86 -13.12 -1.26 -5.55
N ALA A 87 -14.18 -2.09 -5.57
CA ALA A 87 -14.63 -2.77 -6.79
C ALA A 87 -15.00 -1.81 -7.93
N ASN A 88 -15.50 -0.62 -7.59
CA ASN A 88 -15.93 0.37 -8.58
C ASN A 88 -14.94 1.53 -8.74
N GLU A 89 -13.77 1.41 -8.16
CA GLU A 89 -12.76 2.47 -8.24
C GLU A 89 -11.70 2.13 -9.29
N LYS A 90 -11.07 3.17 -9.80
CA LYS A 90 -10.03 3.03 -10.82
C LYS A 90 -8.67 3.33 -10.22
N PHE A 91 -7.70 2.51 -10.60
CA PHE A 91 -6.32 2.66 -10.16
C PHE A 91 -5.40 2.62 -11.36
N ASP A 92 -4.29 3.34 -11.28
CA ASP A 92 -3.26 3.26 -12.29
C ASP A 92 -2.47 1.96 -12.14
N TYR A 93 -2.29 1.53 -10.91
CA TYR A 93 -1.58 0.29 -10.60
C TYR A 93 -2.34 -0.51 -9.57
N ILE A 94 -2.35 -1.83 -9.74
CA ILE A 94 -2.77 -2.77 -8.70
C ILE A 94 -1.60 -3.70 -8.48
N ILE A 95 -1.06 -3.68 -7.26
CA ILE A 95 0.13 -4.43 -6.93
C ILE A 95 -0.20 -5.45 -5.86
N THR A 96 -0.09 -6.74 -6.22
CA THR A 96 -0.30 -7.83 -5.27
C THR A 96 1.03 -8.13 -4.60
N LEU A 97 1.00 -8.34 -3.28
CA LEU A 97 2.20 -8.50 -2.46
C LEU A 97 2.38 -9.92 -1.94
N CYS A 98 1.45 -10.81 -2.19
CA CYS A 98 1.57 -12.23 -1.85
C CYS A 98 0.96 -13.07 -2.98
N ASP A 99 1.37 -14.35 -3.05
CA ASP A 99 0.92 -15.22 -4.13
C ASP A 99 -0.58 -15.44 -4.12
N GLN A 100 -1.18 -15.60 -2.95
CA GLN A 100 -2.62 -15.81 -2.83
C GLN A 100 -3.39 -14.62 -3.37
N ALA A 101 -2.95 -13.39 -3.06
CA ALA A 101 -3.58 -12.18 -3.58
C ALA A 101 -3.43 -12.10 -5.09
N ASN A 102 -2.28 -12.52 -5.62
CA ASN A 102 -2.05 -12.52 -7.06
C ASN A 102 -3.00 -13.47 -7.79
N GLU A 103 -3.27 -14.63 -7.20
CA GLU A 103 -4.17 -15.62 -7.80
C GLU A 103 -5.64 -15.21 -7.70
N SER A 104 -6.01 -14.53 -6.62
CA SER A 104 -7.40 -14.20 -6.33
C SER A 104 -7.82 -12.81 -6.76
N CYS A 105 -6.89 -12.00 -7.24
CA CYS A 105 -7.17 -10.61 -7.59
C CYS A 105 -8.10 -10.54 -8.81
N PRO A 106 -9.24 -9.85 -8.69
CA PRO A 106 -10.15 -9.74 -9.83
C PRO A 106 -9.56 -8.83 -10.91
N VAL A 107 -10.17 -8.89 -12.07
CA VAL A 107 -9.80 -7.98 -13.16
C VAL A 107 -10.42 -6.62 -12.89
N PHE A 108 -9.59 -5.58 -12.91
CA PHE A 108 -10.05 -4.20 -12.81
C PHE A 108 -9.98 -3.57 -14.21
N PHE A 109 -10.92 -2.69 -14.50
CA PHE A 109 -11.00 -2.05 -15.80
C PHE A 109 -10.45 -0.63 -15.76
N GLY A 110 -10.31 0.02 -16.92
CA GLY A 110 -9.93 1.41 -17.01
C GLY A 110 -8.44 1.66 -17.20
N GLY A 111 -7.75 0.73 -17.82
CA GLY A 111 -6.34 0.90 -18.14
C GLY A 111 -5.40 0.61 -16.97
N THR A 112 -5.91 -0.07 -15.96
CA THR A 112 -5.11 -0.46 -14.79
C THR A 112 -3.98 -1.39 -15.18
N GLN A 113 -2.78 -1.09 -14.69
CA GLN A 113 -1.64 -1.95 -14.83
C GLN A 113 -1.54 -2.83 -13.59
N ARG A 114 -1.55 -4.16 -13.79
CA ARG A 114 -1.48 -5.12 -12.69
C ARG A 114 -0.07 -5.68 -12.58
N LEU A 115 0.47 -5.64 -11.36
CA LEU A 115 1.82 -6.10 -11.08
C LEU A 115 1.82 -7.01 -9.86
N HIS A 116 2.79 -7.91 -9.81
CA HIS A 116 2.99 -8.75 -8.63
C HIS A 116 4.40 -8.52 -8.09
N MET A 117 4.50 -8.14 -6.82
CA MET A 117 5.75 -7.95 -6.11
C MET A 117 5.65 -8.70 -4.79
N GLY A 118 6.08 -9.98 -4.78
CA GLY A 118 5.93 -10.83 -3.62
C GLY A 118 6.93 -10.51 -2.51
N PHE A 119 6.45 -10.58 -1.28
CA PHE A 119 7.28 -10.42 -0.07
C PHE A 119 6.89 -11.50 0.94
N ASP A 120 7.86 -11.92 1.74
CA ASP A 120 7.57 -12.86 2.82
C ASP A 120 6.59 -12.25 3.80
N ASP A 121 5.75 -13.12 4.39
CA ASP A 121 4.82 -12.68 5.43
C ASP A 121 5.57 -12.57 6.76
N PRO A 122 5.84 -11.36 7.26
CA PRO A 122 6.59 -11.23 8.49
C PRO A 122 5.82 -11.71 9.72
N ALA A 123 4.48 -11.77 9.64
CA ALA A 123 3.66 -12.28 10.73
C ALA A 123 3.83 -13.78 10.92
N ALA A 124 4.33 -14.49 9.90
CA ALA A 124 4.58 -15.92 9.97
C ALA A 124 5.97 -16.24 10.54
N ALA A 125 6.79 -15.24 10.81
CA ALA A 125 8.14 -15.47 11.31
C ALA A 125 8.10 -16.12 12.69
N PRO A 126 8.90 -17.17 12.90
CA PRO A 126 8.96 -17.84 14.21
C PRO A 126 9.88 -17.08 15.16
N GLY A 127 9.86 -17.49 16.43
CA GLY A 127 10.83 -17.03 17.41
C GLY A 127 10.24 -16.03 18.38
N SER A 128 11.13 -15.31 19.04
CA SER A 128 10.79 -14.32 20.06
C SER A 128 10.15 -13.10 19.42
N GLU A 129 9.61 -12.24 20.26
CA GLU A 129 9.03 -10.98 19.77
C GLU A 129 10.10 -10.13 19.11
N ALA A 130 11.33 -10.14 19.65
CA ALA A 130 12.44 -9.41 19.04
C ALA A 130 12.76 -9.92 17.65
N GLU A 131 12.71 -11.23 17.45
CA GLU A 131 12.95 -11.84 16.15
C GLU A 131 11.84 -11.53 15.16
N LYS A 132 10.59 -11.53 15.62
CA LYS A 132 9.45 -11.16 14.79
C LYS A 132 9.53 -9.69 14.39
N LEU A 133 9.91 -8.83 15.33
CA LEU A 133 10.07 -7.41 15.06
C LEU A 133 11.15 -7.19 13.99
N SER A 134 12.25 -7.94 14.07
CA SER A 134 13.30 -7.89 13.07
C SER A 134 12.80 -8.29 11.69
N ALA A 135 11.94 -9.33 11.64
CA ALA A 135 11.34 -9.77 10.38
C ALA A 135 10.45 -8.67 9.78
N PHE A 136 9.67 -7.98 10.62
CA PHE A 136 8.84 -6.86 10.16
C PHE A 136 9.70 -5.71 9.61
N ARG A 137 10.80 -5.38 10.28
CA ARG A 137 11.71 -4.35 9.79
C ARG A 137 12.31 -4.72 8.44
N LYS A 138 12.71 -5.97 8.28
CA LYS A 138 13.29 -6.44 7.04
C LYS A 138 12.31 -6.33 5.88
N VAL A 139 11.09 -6.80 6.07
CA VAL A 139 10.07 -6.74 5.03
C VAL A 139 9.69 -5.28 4.74
N ARG A 140 9.55 -4.45 5.78
CA ARG A 140 9.31 -3.02 5.61
C ARG A 140 10.34 -2.38 4.69
N ASP A 141 11.62 -2.66 4.96
CA ASP A 141 12.70 -2.05 4.19
C ASP A 141 12.76 -2.58 2.77
N GLN A 142 12.44 -3.87 2.57
CA GLN A 142 12.36 -4.46 1.24
C GLN A 142 11.22 -3.84 0.42
N ILE A 143 10.08 -3.63 1.04
CA ILE A 143 8.93 -2.99 0.38
C ILE A 143 9.32 -1.57 -0.02
N ARG A 144 9.96 -0.83 0.87
CA ARG A 144 10.36 0.55 0.57
C ARG A 144 11.28 0.59 -0.63
N GLU A 145 12.30 -0.23 -0.63
CA GLU A 145 13.27 -0.26 -1.72
C GLU A 145 12.61 -0.64 -3.05
N LYS A 146 11.83 -1.70 -3.05
CA LYS A 146 11.30 -2.27 -4.30
C LYS A 146 10.07 -1.51 -4.80
N VAL A 147 9.12 -1.25 -3.92
CA VAL A 147 7.84 -0.65 -4.31
C VAL A 147 7.96 0.86 -4.51
N VAL A 148 8.49 1.56 -3.53
CA VAL A 148 8.68 3.00 -3.65
C VAL A 148 9.67 3.29 -4.76
N GLY A 149 10.73 2.51 -4.87
CA GLY A 149 11.71 2.64 -5.94
C GLY A 149 11.09 2.50 -7.32
N PHE A 150 10.19 1.50 -7.50
CA PHE A 150 9.49 1.32 -8.77
C PHE A 150 8.58 2.51 -9.08
N LEU A 151 7.72 2.88 -8.12
CA LEU A 151 6.74 3.94 -8.34
C LEU A 151 7.37 5.31 -8.55
N SER A 152 8.52 5.56 -7.94
CA SER A 152 9.19 6.85 -8.09
C SER A 152 9.73 7.06 -9.50
N LYS A 153 9.87 6.01 -10.28
CA LYS A 153 10.42 6.05 -11.64
C LYS A 153 9.35 6.08 -12.73
N GLN A 154 8.09 6.00 -12.36
CA GLN A 154 7.00 5.95 -13.34
C GLN A 154 6.46 7.31 -13.75
#